data_a252ad6c7c84d563a93afbca1fa1a824
#
_entry.id   a252ad6c7c84d563a93afbca1fa1a824
#
_cell.length_a   1.000
_cell.length_b   1.000
_cell.length_c   1.000
_cell.angle_alpha   90.00
_cell.angle_beta   90.00
_cell.angle_gamma   90.00
#
_symmetry.space_group_name_H-M   'P 1'
#
loop_
_entity.id
_entity.type
_entity.pdbx_description
1 polymer ?
#
loop_
_entity_poly.entity_id
_entity_poly.type
_entity_poly.pdbx_seq_one_letter_code
_entity_poly.pdbx_strand_id
1 'polypeptide(L)'
;MNPKRDTEFRLKLSAGFLEEAEEDMRLSRWRSCVDNAQMAAENAAKAVIAMRGPVPKVHELHKALSRLSKNVRLSGLSRDFTALSEITEKLGFEEHIRTDYGDESQYRTPWEIFDRESAKEALSLARRAHDIAGRIIEQWPQEEKK
;
A
#
# COMPACT_ATOMS: atom_id res chain seq x y z
N MET A 1 12.10 -5.19 18.69
CA MET A 1 10.96 -4.63 17.99
C MET A 1 9.71 -5.47 18.29
N ASN A 2 8.58 -4.84 18.51
CA ASN A 2 7.33 -5.55 18.81
C ASN A 2 6.49 -5.66 17.53
N PRO A 3 6.40 -6.85 16.91
CA PRO A 3 5.68 -6.99 15.63
C PRO A 3 4.22 -6.56 15.69
N LYS A 4 3.52 -6.85 16.77
CA LYS A 4 2.12 -6.46 16.91
C LYS A 4 1.96 -4.94 16.93
N ARG A 5 2.77 -4.26 17.71
CA ARG A 5 2.74 -2.80 17.80
C ARG A 5 3.17 -2.14 16.49
N ASP A 6 4.15 -2.70 15.82
CA ASP A 6 4.61 -2.21 14.53
C ASP A 6 3.49 -2.35 13.47
N THR A 7 2.83 -3.50 13.44
CA THR A 7 1.69 -3.73 12.55
C THR A 7 0.56 -2.74 12.80
N GLU A 8 0.18 -2.55 14.07
CA GLU A 8 -0.88 -1.60 14.45
C GLU A 8 -0.52 -0.17 14.05
N PHE A 9 0.72 0.22 14.27
CA PHE A 9 1.22 1.53 13.90
C PHE A 9 1.13 1.77 12.39
N ARG A 10 1.55 0.79 11.61
CA ARG A 10 1.53 0.91 10.16
C ARG A 10 0.12 0.91 9.59
N LEU A 11 -0.81 0.18 10.22
CA LEU A 11 -2.22 0.27 9.83
C LEU A 11 -2.80 1.65 10.10
N LYS A 12 -2.43 2.27 11.20
CA LYS A 12 -2.84 3.65 11.50
C LYS A 12 -2.28 4.63 10.49
N LEU A 13 -1.02 4.45 10.08
CA LEU A 13 -0.43 5.27 9.02
C LEU A 13 -1.21 5.11 7.72
N SER A 14 -1.51 3.86 7.35
CA SER A 14 -2.29 3.58 6.16
C SER A 14 -3.66 4.28 6.20
N ALA A 15 -4.36 4.17 7.31
CA ALA A 15 -5.67 4.81 7.49
C ALA A 15 -5.58 6.34 7.38
N GLY A 16 -4.56 6.93 7.97
CA GLY A 16 -4.35 8.38 7.91
C GLY A 16 -4.09 8.88 6.50
N PHE A 17 -3.21 8.20 5.77
CA PHE A 17 -2.94 8.56 4.38
C PHE A 17 -4.15 8.34 3.49
N LEU A 18 -4.91 7.28 3.73
CA LEU A 18 -6.14 7.02 2.98
C LEU A 18 -7.17 8.14 3.19
N GLU A 19 -7.32 8.59 4.43
CA GLU A 19 -8.21 9.68 4.77
C GLU A 19 -7.80 10.98 4.08
N GLU A 20 -6.50 11.29 4.05
CA GLU A 20 -6.00 12.44 3.32
C GLU A 20 -6.20 12.31 1.80
N ALA A 21 -6.01 11.13 1.25
CA ALA A 21 -6.26 10.89 -0.17
C ALA A 21 -7.73 11.14 -0.53
N GLU A 22 -8.65 10.72 0.33
CA GLU A 22 -10.08 10.95 0.14
C GLU A 22 -10.43 12.43 0.19
N GLU A 23 -9.81 13.16 1.11
CA GLU A 23 -9.95 14.61 1.20
C GLU A 23 -9.41 15.29 -0.06
N ASP A 24 -8.23 14.89 -0.51
CA ASP A 24 -7.63 15.41 -1.75
C ASP A 24 -8.54 15.18 -2.95
N MET A 25 -9.18 14.01 -3.03
CA MET A 25 -10.12 13.70 -4.11
C MET A 25 -11.29 14.67 -4.12
N ARG A 26 -11.86 14.97 -2.95
CA ARG A 26 -12.96 15.93 -2.82
C ARG A 26 -12.55 17.34 -3.25
N LEU A 27 -11.30 17.69 -3.01
CA LEU A 27 -10.77 19.03 -3.31
C LEU A 27 -10.10 19.12 -4.69
N SER A 28 -10.22 18.09 -5.49
CA SER A 28 -9.61 18.02 -6.83
C SER A 28 -8.09 18.17 -6.82
N ARG A 29 -7.45 17.69 -5.76
CA ARG A 29 -5.99 17.68 -5.62
C ARG A 29 -5.46 16.34 -6.11
N TRP A 30 -5.39 16.22 -7.44
CA TRP A 30 -5.13 14.91 -8.06
C TRP A 30 -3.76 14.34 -7.72
N ARG A 31 -2.71 15.13 -7.86
CA ARG A 31 -1.36 14.70 -7.50
C ARG A 31 -1.26 14.27 -6.04
N SER A 32 -1.74 15.11 -5.13
CA SER A 32 -1.74 14.79 -3.70
C SER A 32 -2.52 13.53 -3.39
N CYS A 33 -3.66 13.35 -4.06
CA CYS A 33 -4.47 12.13 -3.90
C CYS A 33 -3.66 10.90 -4.26
N VAL A 34 -2.98 10.91 -5.41
CA VAL A 34 -2.15 9.78 -5.84
C VAL A 34 -1.00 9.53 -4.86
N ASP A 35 -0.34 10.59 -4.40
CA ASP A 35 0.76 10.50 -3.44
C ASP A 35 0.29 9.87 -2.13
N ASN A 36 -0.80 10.37 -1.56
CA ASN A 36 -1.34 9.84 -0.32
C ASN A 36 -1.90 8.42 -0.48
N ALA A 37 -2.51 8.11 -1.63
CA ALA A 37 -2.97 6.76 -1.94
C ALA A 37 -1.80 5.78 -1.99
N GLN A 38 -0.70 6.17 -2.62
CA GLN A 38 0.51 5.35 -2.67
C GLN A 38 1.03 5.07 -1.26
N MET A 39 1.10 6.10 -0.41
CA MET A 39 1.55 5.95 0.97
C MET A 39 0.61 5.06 1.78
N ALA A 40 -0.70 5.15 1.55
CA ALA A 40 -1.67 4.29 2.23
C ALA A 40 -1.45 2.81 1.85
N ALA A 41 -1.29 2.53 0.57
CA ALA A 41 -1.06 1.16 0.09
C ALA A 41 0.27 0.61 0.60
N GLU A 42 1.32 1.42 0.56
CA GLU A 42 2.64 1.05 1.06
C GLU A 42 2.59 0.65 2.54
N ASN A 43 1.95 1.47 3.37
CA ASN A 43 1.87 1.20 4.80
C ASN A 43 0.96 0.02 5.12
N ALA A 44 -0.09 -0.20 4.32
CA ALA A 44 -0.91 -1.41 4.44
C ALA A 44 -0.07 -2.68 4.20
N ALA A 45 0.74 -2.67 3.15
CA ALA A 45 1.64 -3.78 2.85
C ALA A 45 2.68 -3.99 3.94
N LYS A 46 3.28 -2.90 4.42
CA LYS A 46 4.26 -2.97 5.52
C LYS A 46 3.65 -3.53 6.79
N ALA A 47 2.38 -3.20 7.08
CA ALA A 47 1.69 -3.73 8.25
C ALA A 47 1.58 -5.25 8.21
N VAL A 48 1.23 -5.81 7.04
CA VAL A 48 1.15 -7.25 6.85
C VAL A 48 2.52 -7.91 7.01
N ILE A 49 3.54 -7.35 6.37
CA ILE A 49 4.91 -7.90 6.42
C ILE A 49 5.44 -7.88 7.86
N ALA A 50 5.18 -6.80 8.59
CA ALA A 50 5.66 -6.62 9.96
C ALA A 50 5.17 -7.72 10.93
N MET A 51 4.10 -8.42 10.59
CA MET A 51 3.61 -9.53 11.40
C MET A 51 4.60 -10.69 11.48
N ARG A 52 5.44 -10.85 10.48
CA ARG A 52 6.31 -12.02 10.33
C ARG A 52 7.78 -11.71 10.26
N GLY A 53 8.17 -10.45 10.26
CA GLY A 53 9.58 -10.12 10.20
C GLY A 53 9.87 -8.68 9.84
N PRO A 54 11.14 -8.36 9.58
CA PRO A 54 11.53 -7.01 9.26
C PRO A 54 10.94 -6.56 7.91
N VAL A 55 10.58 -5.29 7.86
CA VAL A 55 10.02 -4.70 6.65
C VAL A 55 11.17 -4.32 5.70
N PRO A 56 11.14 -4.79 4.45
CA PRO A 56 12.17 -4.47 3.48
C PRO A 56 12.03 -3.05 2.95
N LYS A 57 12.96 -2.65 2.10
CA LYS A 57 12.88 -1.36 1.41
C LYS A 57 11.63 -1.30 0.54
N VAL A 58 11.12 -0.08 0.34
CA VAL A 58 9.84 0.18 -0.34
C VAL A 58 9.70 -0.55 -1.68
N HIS A 59 10.73 -0.50 -2.52
CA HIS A 59 10.66 -1.09 -3.86
C HIS A 59 10.67 -2.63 -3.87
N GLU A 60 10.79 -3.26 -2.72
CA GLU A 60 10.79 -4.73 -2.60
C GLU A 60 9.54 -5.28 -1.91
N LEU A 61 8.57 -4.42 -1.60
CA LEU A 61 7.37 -4.85 -0.85
C LEU A 61 6.60 -5.95 -1.57
N HIS A 62 6.38 -5.81 -2.87
CA HIS A 62 5.62 -6.81 -3.63
C HIS A 62 6.33 -8.17 -3.65
N LYS A 63 7.65 -8.18 -3.64
CA LYS A 63 8.43 -9.42 -3.56
C LYS A 63 8.28 -10.09 -2.20
N ALA A 64 8.33 -9.29 -1.13
CA ALA A 64 8.15 -9.81 0.22
C ALA A 64 6.75 -10.40 0.40
N LEU A 65 5.73 -9.73 -0.09
CA LEU A 65 4.35 -10.23 -0.05
C LEU A 65 4.19 -11.52 -0.85
N SER A 66 4.80 -11.57 -2.01
CA SER A 66 4.77 -12.76 -2.86
C SER A 66 5.41 -13.96 -2.17
N ARG A 67 6.53 -13.74 -1.49
CA ARG A 67 7.18 -14.81 -0.70
C ARG A 67 6.28 -15.29 0.45
N LEU A 68 5.66 -14.36 1.16
CA LEU A 68 4.76 -14.71 2.26
C LEU A 68 3.54 -15.48 1.76
N SER A 69 3.01 -15.17 0.59
CA SER A 69 1.86 -15.86 0.03
C SER A 69 2.13 -17.34 -0.19
N LYS A 70 3.38 -17.71 -0.47
CA LYS A 70 3.76 -19.11 -0.68
C LYS A 70 3.78 -19.90 0.62
N ASN A 71 3.90 -19.23 1.75
CA ASN A 71 3.94 -19.86 3.07
C ASN A 71 2.57 -19.87 3.77
N VAL A 72 1.57 -19.25 3.16
CA VAL A 72 0.21 -19.21 3.71
C VAL A 72 -0.53 -20.47 3.29
N ARG A 73 -0.87 -21.28 4.28
CA ARG A 73 -1.56 -22.57 4.02
C ARG A 73 -3.07 -22.43 3.96
N LEU A 74 -3.61 -21.28 4.34
CA LEU A 74 -5.04 -21.04 4.32
C LEU A 74 -5.43 -20.46 2.96
N SER A 75 -6.22 -21.23 2.23
CA SER A 75 -6.60 -20.91 0.85
C SER A 75 -7.21 -19.51 0.68
N GLY A 76 -7.96 -19.02 1.64
CA GLY A 76 -8.60 -17.70 1.56
C GLY A 76 -7.61 -16.55 1.60
N LEU A 77 -6.50 -16.71 2.32
CA LEU A 77 -5.50 -15.65 2.47
C LEU A 77 -4.54 -15.55 1.29
N SER A 78 -4.32 -16.65 0.57
CA SER A 78 -3.43 -16.64 -0.60
C SER A 78 -3.90 -15.63 -1.64
N ARG A 79 -5.19 -15.55 -1.89
CA ARG A 79 -5.79 -14.59 -2.81
C ARG A 79 -5.57 -13.15 -2.36
N ASP A 80 -5.74 -12.90 -1.08
CA ASP A 80 -5.54 -11.57 -0.49
C ASP A 80 -4.08 -11.14 -0.60
N PHE A 81 -3.14 -12.02 -0.33
CA PHE A 81 -1.72 -11.73 -0.49
C PHE A 81 -1.36 -11.39 -1.93
N THR A 82 -1.89 -12.15 -2.89
CA THR A 82 -1.66 -11.89 -4.30
C THR A 82 -2.23 -10.53 -4.72
N ALA A 83 -3.44 -10.23 -4.30
CA ALA A 83 -4.08 -8.95 -4.59
C ALA A 83 -3.30 -7.77 -4.01
N LEU A 84 -2.86 -7.89 -2.76
CA LEU A 84 -2.07 -6.84 -2.12
C LEU A 84 -0.72 -6.64 -2.82
N SER A 85 -0.07 -7.73 -3.22
CA SER A 85 1.18 -7.67 -3.98
C SER A 85 1.00 -6.92 -5.30
N GLU A 86 -0.06 -7.21 -6.03
CA GLU A 86 -0.36 -6.54 -7.30
C GLU A 86 -0.61 -5.04 -7.11
N ILE A 87 -1.32 -4.68 -6.05
CA ILE A 87 -1.59 -3.27 -5.75
C ILE A 87 -0.29 -2.53 -5.42
N THR A 88 0.58 -3.11 -4.60
CA THR A 88 1.84 -2.48 -4.24
C THR A 88 2.79 -2.35 -5.43
N GLU A 89 2.67 -3.23 -6.41
CA GLU A 89 3.43 -3.10 -7.64
C GLU A 89 2.91 -1.93 -8.49
N LYS A 90 1.59 -1.80 -8.65
CA LYS A 90 0.98 -0.71 -9.40
C LYS A 90 1.19 0.66 -8.76
N LEU A 91 1.01 0.75 -7.44
CA LEU A 91 1.23 1.97 -6.67
C LEU A 91 2.61 1.91 -6.00
N GLY A 92 3.65 1.63 -6.78
CA GLY A 92 4.96 1.41 -6.23
C GLY A 92 5.86 2.63 -6.26
N PHE A 93 7.15 2.35 -6.20
CA PHE A 93 8.19 3.36 -6.07
C PHE A 93 8.20 4.36 -7.25
N GLU A 94 7.95 3.89 -8.47
CA GLU A 94 7.91 4.78 -9.64
C GLU A 94 6.79 5.80 -9.54
N GLU A 95 5.62 5.40 -9.05
CA GLU A 95 4.51 6.30 -8.87
C GLU A 95 4.82 7.35 -7.80
N HIS A 96 5.50 6.95 -6.74
CA HIS A 96 5.95 7.88 -5.71
C HIS A 96 6.90 8.95 -6.30
N ILE A 97 7.85 8.53 -7.13
CA ILE A 97 8.76 9.47 -7.80
C ILE A 97 7.99 10.43 -8.70
N ARG A 98 7.02 9.93 -9.47
CA ARG A 98 6.24 10.76 -10.38
C ARG A 98 5.39 11.79 -9.65
N THR A 99 4.91 11.50 -8.44
CA THR A 99 4.16 12.48 -7.66
C THR A 99 5.01 13.65 -7.19
N ASP A 100 6.31 13.43 -7.03
CA ASP A 100 7.23 14.48 -6.57
C ASP A 100 7.96 15.19 -7.71
N TYR A 101 8.36 14.45 -8.72
CA TYR A 101 9.26 14.96 -9.76
C TYR A 101 8.66 15.01 -11.16
N GLY A 102 7.51 14.38 -11.38
CA GLY A 102 6.90 14.32 -12.69
C GLY A 102 7.64 13.38 -13.63
N ASP A 103 7.60 13.70 -14.90
CA ASP A 103 8.32 12.98 -15.96
C ASP A 103 9.35 13.91 -16.56
N GLU A 104 10.59 13.81 -16.09
CA GLU A 104 11.69 14.67 -16.51
C GLU A 104 12.03 14.47 -18.00
N SER A 105 11.87 13.24 -18.50
CA SER A 105 12.20 12.94 -19.89
C SER A 105 11.29 13.66 -20.87
N GLN A 106 10.05 13.95 -20.49
CA GLN A 106 9.07 14.64 -21.32
C GLN A 106 8.77 16.07 -20.82
N TYR A 107 9.48 16.51 -19.81
CA TYR A 107 9.30 17.82 -19.19
C TYR A 107 7.87 18.07 -18.71
N ARG A 108 7.23 17.03 -18.12
CA ARG A 108 5.87 17.14 -17.58
C ARG A 108 5.94 17.19 -16.07
N THR A 109 5.30 18.19 -15.50
CA THR A 109 5.20 18.33 -14.04
C THR A 109 4.19 17.31 -13.49
N PRO A 110 4.23 17.02 -12.16
CA PRO A 110 3.22 16.14 -11.56
C PRO A 110 1.79 16.61 -11.81
N TRP A 111 1.55 17.91 -11.80
CA TRP A 111 0.20 18.46 -12.01
C TRP A 111 -0.28 18.29 -13.46
N GLU A 112 0.62 18.15 -14.40
CA GLU A 112 0.29 17.85 -15.79
C GLU A 112 0.06 16.35 -16.04
N ILE A 113 0.67 15.49 -15.21
CA ILE A 113 0.57 14.04 -15.36
C ILE A 113 -0.70 13.50 -14.72
N PHE A 114 -1.01 13.94 -13.49
CA PHE A 114 -2.10 13.37 -12.71
C PHE A 114 -3.40 14.14 -12.91
N ASP A 115 -4.47 13.40 -13.20
CA ASP A 115 -5.80 13.93 -13.43
C ASP A 115 -6.82 13.20 -12.52
N ARG A 116 -8.08 13.50 -12.72
CA ARG A 116 -9.16 12.89 -11.94
C ARG A 116 -9.14 11.36 -12.04
N GLU A 117 -8.93 10.82 -13.25
CA GLU A 117 -8.97 9.38 -13.48
C GLU A 117 -7.80 8.68 -12.80
N SER A 118 -6.59 9.23 -12.88
CA SER A 118 -5.43 8.66 -12.17
C SER A 118 -5.64 8.70 -10.66
N ALA A 119 -6.19 9.79 -10.13
CA ALA A 119 -6.47 9.91 -8.70
C ALA A 119 -7.54 8.91 -8.26
N LYS A 120 -8.60 8.77 -9.04
CA LYS A 120 -9.69 7.85 -8.75
C LYS A 120 -9.20 6.41 -8.72
N GLU A 121 -8.39 6.02 -9.70
CA GLU A 121 -7.81 4.68 -9.75
C GLU A 121 -6.89 4.43 -8.53
N ALA A 122 -5.99 5.36 -8.25
CA ALA A 122 -5.07 5.24 -7.13
C ALA A 122 -5.81 5.12 -5.80
N LEU A 123 -6.83 5.95 -5.59
CA LEU A 123 -7.64 5.90 -4.39
C LEU A 123 -8.37 4.57 -4.22
N SER A 124 -8.95 4.06 -5.30
CA SER A 124 -9.61 2.75 -5.30
C SER A 124 -8.65 1.64 -4.91
N LEU A 125 -7.44 1.65 -5.49
CA LEU A 125 -6.41 0.66 -5.18
C LEU A 125 -5.96 0.76 -3.71
N ALA A 126 -5.81 1.99 -3.21
CA ALA A 126 -5.40 2.21 -1.81
C ALA A 126 -6.47 1.72 -0.83
N ARG A 127 -7.74 1.97 -1.11
CA ARG A 127 -8.84 1.45 -0.28
C ARG A 127 -8.82 -0.07 -0.24
N ARG A 128 -8.64 -0.71 -1.38
CA ARG A 128 -8.55 -2.16 -1.46
C ARG A 128 -7.35 -2.69 -0.69
N ALA A 129 -6.20 -2.03 -0.82
CA ALA A 129 -5.00 -2.44 -0.10
C ALA A 129 -5.21 -2.39 1.41
N HIS A 130 -5.80 -1.31 1.90
CA HIS A 130 -6.08 -1.14 3.33
C HIS A 130 -7.05 -2.22 3.84
N ASP A 131 -8.14 -2.46 3.10
CA ASP A 131 -9.14 -3.46 3.48
C ASP A 131 -8.56 -4.88 3.46
N ILE A 132 -7.78 -5.20 2.43
CA ILE A 132 -7.12 -6.49 2.30
C ILE A 132 -6.14 -6.71 3.45
N ALA A 133 -5.32 -5.71 3.75
CA ALA A 133 -4.37 -5.80 4.85
C ALA A 133 -5.09 -6.05 6.18
N GLY A 134 -6.19 -5.35 6.42
CA GLY A 134 -7.00 -5.56 7.62
C GLY A 134 -7.51 -6.99 7.73
N ARG A 135 -8.02 -7.57 6.63
CA ARG A 135 -8.48 -8.96 6.62
C ARG A 135 -7.36 -9.95 6.89
N ILE A 136 -6.21 -9.74 6.24
CA ILE A 136 -5.05 -10.61 6.44
C ILE A 136 -4.63 -10.60 7.91
N ILE A 137 -4.49 -9.40 8.48
CA ILE A 137 -4.02 -9.25 9.86
C ILE A 137 -5.00 -9.89 10.85
N GLU A 138 -6.29 -9.74 10.60
CA GLU A 138 -7.32 -10.30 11.46
C GLU A 138 -7.37 -11.82 11.37
N GLN A 139 -7.23 -12.38 10.17
CA GLN A 139 -7.43 -13.81 9.91
C GLN A 139 -6.15 -14.63 9.91
N TRP A 140 -4.99 -13.98 9.74
CA TRP A 140 -3.72 -14.72 9.69
C TRP A 140 -3.38 -15.23 11.08
N PRO A 141 -3.24 -16.56 11.25
CA PRO A 141 -2.97 -17.10 12.56
C PRO A 141 -1.68 -16.52 13.13
N GLN A 142 -1.76 -16.05 14.35
CA GLN A 142 -0.54 -15.67 15.07
C GLN A 142 0.30 -16.92 15.22
N GLU A 143 1.60 -16.80 14.98
CA GLU A 143 2.49 -17.93 15.25
C GLU A 143 2.38 -18.30 16.71
N GLU A 144 2.09 -19.58 16.93
CA GLU A 144 2.08 -20.08 18.29
C GLU A 144 3.47 -19.88 18.88
N LYS A 145 3.49 -19.28 20.04
CA LYS A 145 4.73 -19.16 20.80
C LYS A 145 5.12 -20.55 21.26
N LYS A 146 6.06 -21.11 20.59
CA LYS A 146 6.62 -22.39 21.01
C LYS A 146 7.69 -22.17 22.04
#